data_50ff5ff22bb65ae8724fefae1d9d9a5e
#
_entry.id   50ff5ff22bb65ae8724fefae1d9d9a5e
#
_cell.length_a   1.000
_cell.length_b   1.000
_cell.length_c   1.000
_cell.angle_alpha   90.00
_cell.angle_beta   90.00
_cell.angle_gamma   90.00
#
_symmetry.space_group_name_H-M   'P 1'
#
loop_
_entity.id
_entity.type
_entity.pdbx_description
1 polymer ?
#
loop_
_entity_poly.entity_id
_entity_poly.type
_entity_poly.pdbx_seq_one_letter_code
_entity_poly.pdbx_strand_id
1 'polypeptide(L)'
;MNSIENVGGTSAGAIIALMVSLGYSGSEIEEIIDKTNFKRFNDGSYLFVGGINRLNRYFGWYKGKIVEDWLEKIIRQKTGNAGITFQELHQGGWKDLYITGTCLNRQKLIVFSHQSYPNMKVKDAVRISMSIPLYFEAVFINANGNIIRHPRQKQGLDIMVDGGFTGNFPIHVFDTINKRATVGFRIDSEDQVKSDKKERIITAMPVANLKQYANAFYNIIIENLNRQQMTDEDWQRTISISDGNIGPRIRRLSQKQIDTLIENGRQAMKNYLN
;
A
#
# COMPACT_ATOMS: atom_id res chain seq x y z
N MET A 1 10.71 -16.23 9.67
CA MET A 1 9.44 -15.48 9.86
C MET A 1 8.81 -15.62 11.24
N ASN A 2 9.24 -16.57 12.06
CA ASN A 2 8.63 -16.80 13.40
C ASN A 2 8.92 -15.69 14.42
N SER A 3 9.90 -14.82 14.18
CA SER A 3 10.26 -13.71 15.08
C SER A 3 9.57 -12.38 14.73
N ILE A 4 8.77 -12.32 13.66
CA ILE A 4 8.04 -11.11 13.28
C ILE A 4 6.71 -11.11 14.03
N GLU A 5 6.48 -10.08 14.84
CA GLU A 5 5.25 -9.92 15.63
C GLU A 5 4.31 -8.90 14.96
N ASN A 6 4.87 -7.82 14.44
CA ASN A 6 4.14 -6.71 13.84
C ASN A 6 4.53 -6.52 12.37
N VAL A 7 3.57 -6.23 11.53
CA VAL A 7 3.81 -5.91 10.12
C VAL A 7 2.98 -4.70 9.71
N GLY A 8 3.55 -3.85 8.89
CA GLY A 8 2.86 -2.64 8.41
C GLY A 8 3.11 -2.37 6.94
N GLY A 9 2.18 -1.67 6.31
CA GLY A 9 2.32 -1.34 4.91
C GLY A 9 1.37 -0.27 4.41
N THR A 10 1.76 0.31 3.28
CA THR A 10 1.02 1.33 2.54
C THR A 10 0.82 0.86 1.11
N SER A 11 -0.38 1.06 0.55
CA SER A 11 -0.70 0.76 -0.85
C SER A 11 -0.35 -0.70 -1.23
N ALA A 12 0.48 -0.93 -2.23
CA ALA A 12 0.95 -2.28 -2.56
C ALA A 12 1.63 -2.98 -1.36
N GLY A 13 2.36 -2.22 -0.52
CA GLY A 13 2.95 -2.72 0.71
C GLY A 13 1.91 -3.19 1.73
N ALA A 14 0.70 -2.63 1.74
CA ALA A 14 -0.40 -3.07 2.59
C ALA A 14 -0.88 -4.49 2.22
N ILE A 15 -0.86 -4.84 0.93
CA ILE A 15 -1.18 -6.19 0.46
C ILE A 15 -0.13 -7.18 0.97
N ILE A 16 1.14 -6.85 0.84
CA ILE A 16 2.23 -7.72 1.31
C ILE A 16 2.19 -7.85 2.83
N ALA A 17 2.00 -6.75 3.56
CA ALA A 17 1.87 -6.77 5.01
C ALA A 17 0.69 -7.65 5.47
N LEU A 18 -0.46 -7.57 4.79
CA LEU A 18 -1.60 -8.45 5.03
C LEU A 18 -1.22 -9.92 4.85
N MET A 19 -0.59 -10.29 3.73
CA MET A 19 -0.22 -11.69 3.47
C MET A 19 0.80 -12.19 4.52
N VAL A 20 1.79 -11.39 4.88
CA VAL A 20 2.78 -11.73 5.92
C VAL A 20 2.09 -11.86 7.29
N SER A 21 1.15 -10.98 7.63
CA SER A 21 0.34 -11.07 8.86
C SER A 21 -0.41 -12.40 8.93
N LEU A 22 -1.01 -12.82 7.83
CA LEU A 22 -1.75 -14.07 7.68
C LEU A 22 -0.85 -15.33 7.56
N GLY A 23 0.46 -15.20 7.72
CA GLY A 23 1.40 -16.32 7.71
C GLY A 23 1.61 -16.95 6.33
N TYR A 24 1.36 -16.23 5.24
CA TYR A 24 1.78 -16.67 3.93
C TYR A 24 3.31 -16.71 3.83
N SER A 25 3.84 -17.79 3.29
CA SER A 25 5.27 -17.90 2.96
C SER A 25 5.63 -17.05 1.73
N GLY A 26 6.92 -16.76 1.55
CA GLY A 26 7.37 -16.02 0.37
C GLY A 26 6.98 -16.71 -0.95
N SER A 27 7.05 -18.03 -1.02
CA SER A 27 6.64 -18.81 -2.20
C SER A 27 5.13 -18.77 -2.45
N GLU A 28 4.30 -18.80 -1.39
CA GLU A 28 2.85 -18.64 -1.54
C GLU A 28 2.49 -17.22 -2.03
N ILE A 29 3.18 -16.19 -1.51
CA ILE A 29 2.98 -14.79 -1.95
C ILE A 29 3.35 -14.65 -3.42
N GLU A 30 4.51 -15.17 -3.83
CA GLU A 30 4.97 -15.17 -5.22
C GLU A 30 3.94 -15.85 -6.13
N GLU A 31 3.46 -17.04 -5.77
CA GLU A 31 2.47 -17.77 -6.54
C GLU A 31 1.13 -17.00 -6.68
N ILE A 32 0.65 -16.38 -5.60
CA ILE A 32 -0.58 -15.58 -5.61
C ILE A 32 -0.41 -14.36 -6.53
N ILE A 33 0.71 -13.66 -6.43
CA ILE A 33 0.98 -12.46 -7.24
C ILE A 33 1.11 -12.83 -8.73
N ASP A 34 1.82 -13.91 -9.07
CA ASP A 34 1.98 -14.36 -10.45
C ASP A 34 0.64 -14.76 -11.09
N LYS A 35 -0.19 -15.49 -10.35
CA LYS A 35 -1.52 -15.92 -10.84
C LYS A 35 -2.55 -14.78 -10.89
N THR A 36 -2.26 -13.62 -10.30
CA THR A 36 -3.21 -12.51 -10.22
C THR A 36 -3.16 -11.65 -11.48
N ASN A 37 -4.28 -11.56 -12.18
CA ASN A 37 -4.43 -10.62 -13.29
C ASN A 37 -4.83 -9.23 -12.77
N PHE A 38 -3.84 -8.42 -12.39
CA PHE A 38 -4.05 -7.07 -11.86
C PHE A 38 -4.80 -6.13 -12.81
N LYS A 39 -4.82 -6.37 -14.13
CA LYS A 39 -5.64 -5.57 -15.07
C LYS A 39 -7.12 -5.66 -14.76
N ARG A 40 -7.58 -6.75 -14.15
CA ARG A 40 -8.99 -6.91 -13.74
C ARG A 40 -9.39 -5.99 -12.59
N PHE A 41 -8.43 -5.45 -11.85
CA PHE A 41 -8.71 -4.46 -10.80
C PHE A 41 -9.28 -3.15 -11.36
N ASN A 42 -9.10 -2.92 -12.66
CA ASN A 42 -9.69 -1.81 -13.40
C ASN A 42 -11.18 -2.09 -13.68
N ASP A 43 -11.98 -2.18 -12.63
CA ASP A 43 -13.40 -2.56 -12.65
C ASP A 43 -14.33 -1.36 -12.97
N GLY A 44 -14.02 -0.65 -14.04
CA GLY A 44 -14.83 0.45 -14.55
C GLY A 44 -15.96 -0.01 -15.49
N SER A 45 -16.91 0.89 -15.75
CA SER A 45 -17.87 0.72 -16.83
C SER A 45 -17.17 0.94 -18.17
N TYR A 46 -17.47 0.11 -19.17
CA TYR A 46 -17.04 0.28 -20.56
C TYR A 46 -17.49 1.61 -21.19
N LEU A 47 -18.49 2.28 -20.59
CA LEU A 47 -19.02 3.56 -21.06
C LEU A 47 -18.37 4.72 -20.28
N PHE A 48 -17.78 5.66 -20.99
CA PHE A 48 -17.16 6.89 -20.48
C PHE A 48 -18.04 7.62 -19.45
N VAL A 49 -19.34 7.67 -19.69
CA VAL A 49 -20.34 8.35 -18.84
C VAL A 49 -20.35 7.81 -17.41
N GLY A 50 -20.20 6.49 -17.23
CA GLY A 50 -20.19 5.88 -15.89
C GLY A 50 -18.93 6.24 -15.08
N GLY A 51 -17.78 6.40 -15.74
CA GLY A 51 -16.51 6.81 -15.10
C GLY A 51 -16.56 8.25 -14.63
N ILE A 52 -17.05 9.17 -15.48
CA ILE A 52 -17.19 10.58 -15.14
C ILE A 52 -18.16 10.78 -13.96
N ASN A 53 -19.28 10.08 -13.95
CA ASN A 53 -20.25 10.15 -12.84
C ASN A 53 -19.63 9.67 -11.52
N ARG A 54 -18.85 8.58 -11.54
CA ARG A 54 -18.13 8.10 -10.35
C ARG A 54 -17.06 9.08 -9.90
N LEU A 55 -16.27 9.62 -10.84
CA LEU A 55 -15.25 10.61 -10.55
C LEU A 55 -15.85 11.83 -9.82
N ASN A 56 -17.00 12.32 -10.29
CA ASN A 56 -17.69 13.46 -9.67
C ASN A 56 -18.34 13.11 -8.32
N ARG A 57 -18.90 11.90 -8.18
CA ARG A 57 -19.63 11.54 -6.99
C ARG A 57 -18.77 10.88 -5.92
N TYR A 58 -17.80 10.05 -6.33
CA TYR A 58 -17.01 9.20 -5.43
C TYR A 58 -15.50 9.38 -5.60
N PHE A 59 -15.09 10.37 -6.39
CA PHE A 59 -13.70 10.81 -6.54
C PHE A 59 -12.77 9.78 -7.17
N GLY A 60 -13.31 8.79 -7.93
CA GLY A 60 -12.51 7.78 -8.59
C GLY A 60 -13.14 7.20 -9.84
N TRP A 61 -12.29 6.78 -10.78
CA TRP A 61 -12.72 6.19 -12.05
C TRP A 61 -13.16 4.73 -11.93
N TYR A 62 -12.39 3.92 -11.17
CA TYR A 62 -12.64 2.51 -10.94
C TYR A 62 -13.27 2.28 -9.56
N LYS A 63 -14.15 1.28 -9.45
CA LYS A 63 -14.87 0.97 -8.21
C LYS A 63 -13.97 0.36 -7.14
N GLY A 64 -13.00 -0.48 -7.55
CA GLY A 64 -12.16 -1.26 -6.64
C GLY A 64 -12.87 -2.46 -6.01
N LYS A 65 -14.03 -2.87 -6.54
CA LYS A 65 -14.78 -4.04 -6.03
C LYS A 65 -14.02 -5.34 -6.27
N ILE A 66 -13.37 -5.48 -7.43
CA ILE A 66 -12.58 -6.68 -7.74
C ILE A 66 -11.36 -6.79 -6.82
N VAL A 67 -10.79 -5.67 -6.39
CA VAL A 67 -9.73 -5.65 -5.35
C VAL A 67 -10.29 -6.19 -4.03
N GLU A 68 -11.46 -5.71 -3.59
CA GLU A 68 -12.11 -6.21 -2.37
C GLU A 68 -12.36 -7.71 -2.42
N ASP A 69 -12.94 -8.21 -3.52
CA ASP A 69 -13.25 -9.63 -3.70
C ASP A 69 -11.99 -10.51 -3.71
N TRP A 70 -10.90 -9.99 -4.27
CA TRP A 70 -9.60 -10.65 -4.26
C TRP A 70 -9.01 -10.68 -2.84
N LEU A 71 -9.07 -9.60 -2.09
CA LEU A 71 -8.66 -9.54 -0.68
C LEU A 71 -9.46 -10.51 0.18
N GLU A 72 -10.78 -10.56 -0.01
CA GLU A 72 -11.67 -11.52 0.69
C GLU A 72 -11.23 -12.97 0.48
N LYS A 73 -10.87 -13.32 -0.76
CA LYS A 73 -10.38 -14.67 -1.09
C LYS A 73 -9.10 -15.00 -0.34
N ILE A 74 -8.12 -14.09 -0.34
CA ILE A 74 -6.83 -14.26 0.35
C ILE A 74 -7.06 -14.42 1.85
N ILE A 75 -7.83 -13.53 2.46
CA ILE A 75 -8.09 -13.57 3.90
C ILE A 75 -8.80 -14.87 4.28
N ARG A 76 -9.86 -15.22 3.55
CA ARG A 76 -10.63 -16.45 3.81
C ARG A 76 -9.79 -17.72 3.72
N GLN A 77 -8.83 -17.76 2.81
CA GLN A 77 -7.98 -18.93 2.60
C GLN A 77 -7.14 -19.29 3.84
N LYS A 78 -6.73 -18.30 4.63
CA LYS A 78 -5.93 -18.51 5.85
C LYS A 78 -6.77 -18.49 7.12
N THR A 79 -7.78 -17.65 7.22
CA THR A 79 -8.53 -17.43 8.45
C THR A 79 -9.90 -18.13 8.49
N GLY A 80 -10.40 -18.59 7.35
CA GLY A 80 -11.79 -19.07 7.22
C GLY A 80 -12.83 -17.94 7.18
N ASN A 81 -12.49 -16.71 7.61
CA ASN A 81 -13.38 -15.56 7.72
C ASN A 81 -12.89 -14.38 6.88
N ALA A 82 -13.51 -14.14 5.72
CA ALA A 82 -13.16 -13.00 4.85
C ALA A 82 -13.43 -11.62 5.48
N GLY A 83 -14.27 -11.57 6.49
CA GLY A 83 -14.65 -10.34 7.19
C GLY A 83 -13.92 -10.12 8.50
N ILE A 84 -12.82 -10.83 8.76
CA ILE A 84 -12.06 -10.73 10.00
C ILE A 84 -11.68 -9.28 10.30
N THR A 85 -11.90 -8.84 11.54
CA THR A 85 -11.55 -7.53 12.05
C THR A 85 -10.11 -7.52 12.56
N PHE A 86 -9.54 -6.31 12.77
CA PHE A 86 -8.21 -6.21 13.40
C PHE A 86 -8.17 -6.83 14.79
N GLN A 87 -9.24 -6.68 15.57
CA GLN A 87 -9.33 -7.29 16.91
C GLN A 87 -9.37 -8.82 16.85
N GLU A 88 -10.16 -9.38 15.94
CA GLU A 88 -10.24 -10.84 15.76
C GLU A 88 -8.91 -11.39 15.22
N LEU A 89 -8.21 -10.66 14.36
CA LEU A 89 -6.89 -11.02 13.86
C LEU A 89 -5.89 -11.12 15.02
N HIS A 90 -5.82 -10.09 15.87
CA HIS A 90 -4.96 -10.05 17.05
C HIS A 90 -5.28 -11.19 18.04
N GLN A 91 -6.55 -11.37 18.39
CA GLN A 91 -7.00 -12.44 19.32
C GLN A 91 -6.78 -13.84 18.75
N GLY A 92 -6.80 -14.00 17.45
CA GLY A 92 -6.51 -15.25 16.74
C GLY A 92 -5.03 -15.64 16.72
N GLY A 93 -4.14 -14.82 17.30
CA GLY A 93 -2.70 -15.08 17.37
C GLY A 93 -1.96 -14.86 16.04
N TRP A 94 -2.58 -14.14 15.10
CA TRP A 94 -1.91 -13.69 13.88
C TRP A 94 -0.97 -12.52 14.20
N LYS A 95 -0.02 -12.24 13.28
CA LYS A 95 0.85 -11.06 13.43
C LYS A 95 0.01 -9.79 13.39
N ASP A 96 0.31 -8.85 14.28
CA ASP A 96 -0.38 -7.56 14.33
C ASP A 96 -0.15 -6.76 13.06
N LEU A 97 -1.25 -6.29 12.47
CA LEU A 97 -1.26 -5.62 11.19
C LEU A 97 -1.53 -4.12 11.34
N TYR A 98 -0.70 -3.33 10.68
CA TYR A 98 -0.79 -1.86 10.67
C TYR A 98 -0.89 -1.38 9.21
N ILE A 99 -2.02 -0.79 8.85
CA ILE A 99 -2.28 -0.31 7.49
C ILE A 99 -2.45 1.19 7.51
N THR A 100 -1.82 1.90 6.59
CA THR A 100 -1.96 3.34 6.51
C THR A 100 -2.97 3.78 5.46
N GLY A 101 -3.65 4.88 5.75
CA GLY A 101 -4.53 5.58 4.82
C GLY A 101 -4.42 7.09 5.03
N THR A 102 -4.74 7.87 4.02
CA THR A 102 -4.79 9.33 4.11
C THR A 102 -6.24 9.78 4.27
N CYS A 103 -6.54 10.52 5.34
CA CYS A 103 -7.80 11.22 5.49
C CYS A 103 -7.70 12.59 4.82
N LEU A 104 -8.29 12.74 3.61
CA LEU A 104 -8.15 13.96 2.81
C LEU A 104 -8.76 15.19 3.47
N ASN A 105 -9.96 15.08 4.01
CA ASN A 105 -10.64 16.22 4.62
C ASN A 105 -10.06 16.64 5.99
N ARG A 106 -9.33 15.76 6.65
CA ARG A 106 -8.57 16.09 7.88
C ARG A 106 -7.09 16.32 7.64
N GLN A 107 -6.60 16.14 6.42
CA GLN A 107 -5.19 16.34 6.03
C GLN A 107 -4.20 15.57 6.91
N LYS A 108 -4.50 14.30 7.21
CA LYS A 108 -3.65 13.51 8.11
C LYS A 108 -3.55 12.04 7.73
N LEU A 109 -2.44 11.44 8.13
CA LEU A 109 -2.24 10.00 8.13
C LEU A 109 -3.15 9.34 9.17
N ILE A 110 -3.76 8.24 8.78
CA ILE A 110 -4.47 7.34 9.68
C ILE A 110 -3.76 5.98 9.64
N VAL A 111 -3.52 5.41 10.80
CA VAL A 111 -3.00 4.04 10.94
C VAL A 111 -4.13 3.16 11.46
N PHE A 112 -4.51 2.16 10.68
CA PHE A 112 -5.52 1.17 11.04
C PHE A 112 -4.82 -0.04 11.67
N SER A 113 -5.22 -0.38 12.90
CA SER A 113 -4.69 -1.52 13.66
C SER A 113 -5.72 -1.98 14.69
N HIS A 114 -5.43 -3.05 15.42
CA HIS A 114 -6.28 -3.50 16.54
C HIS A 114 -6.39 -2.45 17.65
N GLN A 115 -5.40 -1.58 17.80
CA GLN A 115 -5.40 -0.52 18.82
C GLN A 115 -6.26 0.69 18.43
N SER A 116 -6.23 1.08 17.15
CA SER A 116 -6.88 2.30 16.66
C SER A 116 -8.29 2.07 16.08
N TYR A 117 -8.47 0.95 15.38
CA TYR A 117 -9.72 0.58 14.68
C TYR A 117 -10.04 -0.91 14.88
N PRO A 118 -10.24 -1.39 16.14
CA PRO A 118 -10.39 -2.82 16.46
C PRO A 118 -11.50 -3.51 15.65
N ASN A 119 -12.61 -2.83 15.45
CA ASN A 119 -13.80 -3.40 14.80
C ASN A 119 -13.81 -3.23 13.25
N MET A 120 -12.81 -2.55 12.67
CA MET A 120 -12.69 -2.44 11.21
C MET A 120 -12.25 -3.76 10.62
N LYS A 121 -12.87 -4.16 9.51
CA LYS A 121 -12.44 -5.34 8.75
C LYS A 121 -11.08 -5.06 8.12
N VAL A 122 -10.19 -6.01 8.23
CA VAL A 122 -8.83 -5.89 7.69
C VAL A 122 -8.82 -5.59 6.19
N LYS A 123 -9.69 -6.25 5.42
CA LYS A 123 -9.85 -5.98 3.98
C LYS A 123 -10.19 -4.53 3.66
N ASP A 124 -10.99 -3.90 4.54
CA ASP A 124 -11.47 -2.53 4.32
C ASP A 124 -10.33 -1.52 4.49
N ALA A 125 -9.46 -1.72 5.47
CA ALA A 125 -8.25 -0.92 5.64
C ALA A 125 -7.28 -1.06 4.46
N VAL A 126 -7.05 -2.29 4.00
CA VAL A 126 -6.21 -2.53 2.81
C VAL A 126 -6.83 -1.90 1.57
N ARG A 127 -8.17 -1.99 1.40
CA ARG A 127 -8.88 -1.32 0.29
C ARG A 127 -8.73 0.20 0.36
N ILE A 128 -8.79 0.80 1.56
CA ILE A 128 -8.50 2.22 1.76
C ILE A 128 -7.08 2.54 1.29
N SER A 129 -6.11 1.79 1.78
CA SER A 129 -4.70 1.99 1.46
C SER A 129 -4.37 1.86 -0.03
N MET A 130 -5.21 1.13 -0.79
CA MET A 130 -5.12 0.97 -2.24
C MET A 130 -5.92 2.00 -3.04
N SER A 131 -6.59 2.95 -2.38
CA SER A 131 -7.47 3.93 -3.02
C SER A 131 -6.70 5.11 -3.59
N ILE A 132 -5.92 4.88 -4.65
CA ILE A 132 -5.20 5.93 -5.37
C ILE A 132 -6.22 6.98 -5.85
N PRO A 133 -6.08 8.26 -5.43
CA PRO A 133 -6.99 9.33 -5.80
C PRO A 133 -7.21 9.44 -7.30
N LEU A 134 -8.44 9.70 -7.69
CA LEU A 134 -8.92 9.79 -9.07
C LEU A 134 -8.91 8.46 -9.83
N TYR A 135 -8.11 7.49 -9.41
CA TYR A 135 -8.03 6.17 -10.03
C TYR A 135 -9.09 5.22 -9.46
N PHE A 136 -9.06 4.96 -8.15
CA PHE A 136 -10.11 4.24 -7.45
C PHE A 136 -11.04 5.18 -6.70
N GLU A 137 -12.31 4.78 -6.53
CA GLU A 137 -13.24 5.50 -5.66
C GLU A 137 -12.64 5.66 -4.26
N ALA A 138 -12.75 6.87 -3.69
CA ALA A 138 -12.43 7.12 -2.31
C ALA A 138 -13.32 6.28 -1.39
N VAL A 139 -12.83 5.92 -0.22
CA VAL A 139 -13.60 5.19 0.78
C VAL A 139 -14.10 6.16 1.84
N PHE A 140 -15.39 6.14 2.12
CA PHE A 140 -16.00 7.01 3.12
C PHE A 140 -16.20 6.22 4.40
N ILE A 141 -15.73 6.76 5.52
CA ILE A 141 -15.92 6.15 6.85
C ILE A 141 -16.59 7.14 7.80
N ASN A 142 -17.40 6.62 8.70
CA ASN A 142 -17.97 7.43 9.79
C ASN A 142 -16.99 7.51 10.98
N ALA A 143 -17.37 8.24 12.04
CA ALA A 143 -16.55 8.41 13.24
C ALA A 143 -16.20 7.08 13.94
N ASN A 144 -16.98 6.02 13.74
CA ASN A 144 -16.72 4.69 14.30
C ASN A 144 -15.86 3.80 13.39
N GLY A 145 -15.36 4.34 12.27
CA GLY A 145 -14.56 3.57 11.30
C GLY A 145 -15.39 2.66 10.37
N ASN A 146 -16.72 2.74 10.39
CA ASN A 146 -17.55 1.94 9.51
C ASN A 146 -17.59 2.53 8.10
N ILE A 147 -17.45 1.68 7.08
CA ILE A 147 -17.54 2.10 5.68
C ILE A 147 -18.98 2.46 5.32
N ILE A 148 -19.15 3.64 4.75
CA ILE A 148 -20.40 4.10 4.17
C ILE A 148 -20.28 4.04 2.64
N ARG A 149 -20.93 3.05 2.04
CA ARG A 149 -20.87 2.86 0.58
C ARG A 149 -21.78 3.88 -0.11
N HIS A 150 -21.22 4.57 -1.11
CA HIS A 150 -21.94 5.51 -1.97
C HIS A 150 -22.83 6.51 -1.20
N PRO A 151 -22.26 7.30 -0.27
CA PRO A 151 -23.04 8.23 0.55
C PRO A 151 -23.70 9.30 -0.31
N ARG A 152 -24.97 9.61 -0.02
CA ARG A 152 -25.68 10.73 -0.64
C ARG A 152 -25.17 12.06 -0.11
N GLN A 153 -24.87 12.12 1.19
CA GLN A 153 -24.27 13.26 1.89
C GLN A 153 -22.91 12.82 2.43
N LYS A 154 -21.91 13.69 2.29
CA LYS A 154 -20.53 13.41 2.74
C LYS A 154 -20.16 14.18 4.01
N GLN A 155 -21.05 15.05 4.49
CA GLN A 155 -20.82 15.81 5.71
C GLN A 155 -20.69 14.85 6.90
N GLY A 156 -19.68 15.07 7.75
CA GLY A 156 -19.40 14.22 8.90
C GLY A 156 -18.72 12.88 8.58
N LEU A 157 -18.38 12.61 7.32
CA LEU A 157 -17.61 11.44 6.92
C LEU A 157 -16.14 11.80 6.69
N ASP A 158 -15.26 10.88 7.03
CA ASP A 158 -13.88 10.92 6.61
C ASP A 158 -13.74 10.40 5.19
N ILE A 159 -13.04 11.14 4.34
CA ILE A 159 -12.76 10.78 2.94
C ILE A 159 -11.37 10.16 2.90
N MET A 160 -11.34 8.83 2.79
CA MET A 160 -10.13 8.05 2.88
C MET A 160 -9.60 7.69 1.49
N VAL A 161 -8.30 7.85 1.31
CA VAL A 161 -7.56 7.49 0.10
C VAL A 161 -6.26 6.78 0.46
N ASP A 162 -5.46 6.44 -0.55
CA ASP A 162 -4.16 5.78 -0.42
C ASP A 162 -3.26 6.48 0.60
N GLY A 163 -2.64 5.68 1.46
CA GLY A 163 -1.76 6.16 2.52
C GLY A 163 -0.48 6.83 2.01
N GLY A 164 -0.11 6.58 0.75
CA GLY A 164 1.10 7.13 0.14
C GLY A 164 1.15 8.64 0.10
N PHE A 165 0.01 9.33 0.16
CA PHE A 165 -0.04 10.79 0.14
C PHE A 165 0.47 11.46 1.40
N THR A 166 0.38 10.81 2.55
CA THR A 166 0.84 11.36 3.84
C THR A 166 1.88 10.49 4.53
N GLY A 167 2.08 9.25 4.11
CA GLY A 167 3.01 8.32 4.73
C GLY A 167 3.22 7.06 3.89
N ASN A 168 3.89 7.19 2.73
CA ASN A 168 4.15 6.07 1.82
C ASN A 168 5.06 5.00 2.45
N PHE A 169 5.97 5.41 3.31
CA PHE A 169 6.89 4.52 4.00
C PHE A 169 6.68 4.59 5.52
N PRO A 170 5.80 3.73 6.09
CA PRO A 170 5.31 3.86 7.45
C PRO A 170 6.29 3.31 8.51
N ILE A 171 7.60 3.54 8.36
CA ILE A 171 8.64 3.01 9.25
C ILE A 171 8.46 3.49 10.70
N HIS A 172 7.91 4.70 10.88
CA HIS A 172 7.70 5.30 12.20
C HIS A 172 6.50 4.72 12.97
N VAL A 173 5.64 3.93 12.33
CA VAL A 173 4.48 3.32 12.99
C VAL A 173 4.89 2.44 14.18
N PHE A 174 6.09 1.90 14.15
CA PHE A 174 6.63 1.00 15.19
C PHE A 174 7.60 1.66 16.16
N ASP A 175 7.83 2.98 16.05
CA ASP A 175 8.84 3.66 16.87
C ASP A 175 8.51 3.63 18.37
N THR A 176 7.22 3.61 18.73
CA THR A 176 6.76 3.47 20.11
C THR A 176 6.71 2.01 20.59
N ILE A 177 6.78 1.04 19.69
CA ILE A 177 6.71 -0.39 20.00
C ILE A 177 8.14 -0.95 20.15
N ASN A 178 8.89 -0.96 19.05
CA ASN A 178 10.30 -1.39 19.05
C ASN A 178 11.05 -0.82 17.83
N LYS A 179 11.53 0.42 17.94
CA LYS A 179 12.25 1.09 16.86
C LYS A 179 13.48 0.32 16.39
N ARG A 180 14.27 -0.23 17.32
CA ARG A 180 15.55 -0.90 17.01
C ARG A 180 15.38 -2.24 16.29
N ALA A 181 14.26 -2.94 16.52
CA ALA A 181 13.95 -4.21 15.85
C ALA A 181 13.06 -4.02 14.62
N THR A 182 12.84 -2.78 14.16
CA THR A 182 12.03 -2.49 13.00
C THR A 182 12.91 -2.38 11.75
N VAL A 183 12.55 -3.13 10.70
CA VAL A 183 13.17 -3.05 9.38
C VAL A 183 12.12 -2.68 8.35
N GLY A 184 12.42 -1.69 7.52
CA GLY A 184 11.55 -1.23 6.45
C GLY A 184 12.08 -1.66 5.06
N PHE A 185 11.15 -1.95 4.16
CA PHE A 185 11.45 -2.26 2.76
C PHE A 185 10.83 -1.21 1.86
N ARG A 186 11.61 -0.62 0.97
CA ARG A 186 11.10 0.27 -0.08
C ARG A 186 11.61 -0.18 -1.43
N ILE A 187 10.78 0.09 -2.45
CA ILE A 187 11.09 -0.20 -3.84
C ILE A 187 11.21 1.13 -4.57
N ASP A 188 12.36 1.38 -5.18
CA ASP A 188 12.67 2.61 -5.90
C ASP A 188 13.33 2.31 -7.25
N SER A 189 13.41 3.29 -8.14
CA SER A 189 14.22 3.17 -9.35
C SER A 189 15.69 2.96 -9.01
N GLU A 190 16.44 2.34 -9.91
CA GLU A 190 17.86 2.08 -9.68
C GLU A 190 18.65 3.36 -9.42
N ASP A 191 18.35 4.44 -10.14
CA ASP A 191 19.00 5.74 -9.97
C ASP A 191 18.65 6.36 -8.60
N GLN A 192 17.43 6.16 -8.15
CA GLN A 192 17.01 6.64 -6.83
C GLN A 192 17.70 5.87 -5.71
N VAL A 193 17.83 4.55 -5.81
CA VAL A 193 18.57 3.72 -4.85
C VAL A 193 20.06 4.15 -4.77
N LYS A 194 20.64 4.52 -5.90
CA LYS A 194 22.02 5.06 -5.95
C LYS A 194 22.13 6.46 -5.31
N SER A 195 21.17 7.35 -5.58
CA SER A 195 21.11 8.68 -4.99
C SER A 195 20.93 8.63 -3.48
N ASP A 196 20.09 7.74 -2.98
CA ASP A 196 19.81 7.58 -1.56
C ASP A 196 21.04 7.17 -0.73
N LYS A 197 21.98 6.46 -1.35
CA LYS A 197 23.27 6.10 -0.72
C LYS A 197 24.25 7.26 -0.61
N LYS A 198 24.07 8.33 -1.39
CA LYS A 198 25.01 9.46 -1.48
C LYS A 198 24.40 10.75 -0.94
N GLU A 199 23.38 11.24 -1.59
CA GLU A 199 22.84 12.61 -1.41
C GLU A 199 21.38 12.62 -0.92
N ARG A 200 20.67 11.50 -1.03
CA ARG A 200 19.26 11.33 -0.63
C ARG A 200 18.31 12.33 -1.31
N ILE A 201 18.67 12.76 -2.52
CA ILE A 201 17.83 13.65 -3.34
C ILE A 201 16.95 12.85 -4.30
N ILE A 202 15.78 13.38 -4.62
CA ILE A 202 14.89 12.78 -5.62
C ILE A 202 15.52 12.92 -7.00
N THR A 203 15.66 11.79 -7.69
CA THR A 203 16.24 11.77 -9.05
C THR A 203 15.28 12.35 -10.07
N ALA A 204 15.83 13.00 -11.11
CA ALA A 204 15.04 13.56 -12.19
C ALA A 204 14.28 12.47 -12.97
N MET A 205 13.08 12.80 -13.40
CA MET A 205 12.26 11.93 -14.24
C MET A 205 12.02 12.56 -15.62
N PRO A 206 12.03 11.78 -16.72
CA PRO A 206 11.72 12.30 -18.03
C PRO A 206 10.24 12.65 -18.14
N VAL A 207 9.93 13.85 -18.69
CA VAL A 207 8.55 14.32 -18.90
C VAL A 207 8.41 14.79 -20.35
N ALA A 208 7.99 13.89 -21.23
CA ALA A 208 7.78 14.15 -22.65
C ALA A 208 6.30 14.01 -23.10
N ASN A 209 5.42 13.49 -22.24
CA ASN A 209 4.00 13.30 -22.56
C ASN A 209 3.14 13.37 -21.29
N LEU A 210 1.81 13.51 -21.47
CA LEU A 210 0.85 13.65 -20.37
C LEU A 210 0.95 12.54 -19.32
N LYS A 211 1.23 11.30 -19.73
CA LYS A 211 1.37 10.18 -18.81
C LYS A 211 2.62 10.32 -17.95
N GLN A 212 3.75 10.72 -18.55
CA GLN A 212 4.99 10.97 -17.79
C GLN A 212 4.83 12.19 -16.88
N TYR A 213 4.14 13.23 -17.32
CA TYR A 213 3.79 14.38 -16.50
C TYR A 213 2.98 13.98 -15.26
N ALA A 214 1.89 13.22 -15.44
CA ALA A 214 1.06 12.75 -14.33
C ALA A 214 1.86 11.84 -13.35
N ASN A 215 2.73 10.97 -13.89
CA ASN A 215 3.60 10.13 -13.05
C ASN A 215 4.61 10.96 -12.27
N ALA A 216 5.26 11.95 -12.91
CA ALA A 216 6.23 12.82 -12.23
C ALA A 216 5.56 13.67 -11.15
N PHE A 217 4.36 14.20 -11.43
CA PHE A 217 3.56 14.95 -10.47
C PHE A 217 3.16 14.08 -9.26
N TYR A 218 2.70 12.86 -9.50
CA TYR A 218 2.36 11.90 -8.46
C TYR A 218 3.60 11.52 -7.63
N ASN A 219 4.70 11.23 -8.30
CA ASN A 219 5.95 10.85 -7.65
C ASN A 219 6.50 11.97 -6.75
N ILE A 220 6.47 13.22 -7.21
CA ILE A 220 6.99 14.34 -6.42
C ILE A 220 6.18 14.55 -5.12
N ILE A 221 4.86 14.36 -5.18
CA ILE A 221 4.01 14.48 -3.99
C ILE A 221 4.34 13.36 -2.99
N ILE A 222 4.39 12.12 -3.45
CA ILE A 222 4.60 10.95 -2.60
C ILE A 222 6.03 10.94 -2.04
N GLU A 223 7.03 11.18 -2.88
CA GLU A 223 8.43 11.02 -2.47
C GLU A 223 8.94 12.19 -1.62
N ASN A 224 8.57 13.43 -1.92
CA ASN A 224 9.05 14.58 -1.13
C ASN A 224 8.61 14.50 0.34
N LEU A 225 7.32 14.22 0.59
CA LEU A 225 6.80 14.14 1.95
C LEU A 225 7.48 13.02 2.76
N ASN A 226 7.80 11.91 2.12
CA ASN A 226 8.34 10.75 2.81
C ASN A 226 9.85 10.83 3.05
N ARG A 227 10.62 11.30 2.05
CA ARG A 227 12.09 11.34 2.16
C ARG A 227 12.55 12.40 3.14
N GLN A 228 11.91 13.57 3.17
CA GLN A 228 12.25 14.66 4.09
C GLN A 228 11.97 14.32 5.56
N GLN A 229 11.10 13.35 5.83
CA GLN A 229 10.78 12.91 7.18
C GLN A 229 11.73 11.82 7.72
N MET A 230 12.53 11.20 6.87
CA MET A 230 13.44 10.12 7.26
C MET A 230 14.72 10.65 7.90
N THR A 231 15.02 10.16 9.09
CA THR A 231 16.27 10.40 9.81
C THR A 231 17.40 9.46 9.35
N ASP A 232 18.64 9.71 9.77
CA ASP A 232 19.75 8.78 9.50
C ASP A 232 19.50 7.40 10.11
N GLU A 233 18.88 7.32 11.29
CA GLU A 233 18.51 6.05 11.91
C GLU A 233 17.45 5.29 11.08
N ASP A 234 16.53 6.00 10.45
CA ASP A 234 15.52 5.37 9.58
C ASP A 234 16.16 4.79 8.32
N TRP A 235 17.14 5.49 7.75
CA TRP A 235 17.90 4.98 6.62
C TRP A 235 18.71 3.72 6.98
N GLN A 236 19.29 3.66 8.18
CA GLN A 236 20.05 2.48 8.64
C GLN A 236 19.17 1.22 8.79
N ARG A 237 17.90 1.37 9.08
CA ARG A 237 16.92 0.28 9.19
C ARG A 237 16.05 0.11 7.93
N THR A 238 16.46 0.69 6.81
CA THR A 238 15.74 0.64 5.53
C THR A 238 16.51 -0.17 4.49
N ILE A 239 15.82 -1.12 3.88
CA ILE A 239 16.33 -1.90 2.75
C ILE A 239 15.70 -1.33 1.48
N SER A 240 16.51 -0.64 0.68
CA SER A 240 16.13 -0.09 -0.62
C SER A 240 16.33 -1.12 -1.71
N ILE A 241 15.27 -1.48 -2.42
CA ILE A 241 15.23 -2.48 -3.47
C ILE A 241 15.04 -1.79 -4.82
N SER A 242 15.90 -2.08 -5.80
CA SER A 242 15.72 -1.56 -7.15
C SER A 242 14.53 -2.22 -7.86
N ASP A 243 13.67 -1.40 -8.47
CA ASP A 243 12.58 -1.87 -9.33
C ASP A 243 13.06 -2.35 -10.73
N GLY A 244 14.37 -2.33 -10.99
CA GLY A 244 14.96 -2.69 -12.27
C GLY A 244 14.49 -1.81 -13.43
N ASN A 245 14.14 -0.53 -13.15
CA ASN A 245 13.57 0.44 -14.10
C ASN A 245 12.24 0.01 -14.73
N ILE A 246 11.51 -0.89 -14.06
CA ILE A 246 10.18 -1.35 -14.50
C ILE A 246 9.13 -0.26 -14.26
N GLY A 247 9.28 0.50 -13.18
CA GLY A 247 8.40 1.58 -12.74
C GLY A 247 7.03 1.11 -12.21
N PRO A 248 6.32 1.93 -11.45
CA PRO A 248 5.03 1.59 -10.87
C PRO A 248 3.98 1.46 -11.97
N ARG A 249 3.40 0.27 -12.14
CA ARG A 249 2.36 0.03 -13.16
C ARG A 249 1.42 -1.10 -12.73
N ILE A 250 0.13 -0.88 -12.90
CA ILE A 250 -0.90 -1.93 -12.82
C ILE A 250 -0.95 -2.67 -14.17
N ARG A 251 0.02 -3.57 -14.39
CA ARG A 251 0.08 -4.41 -15.60
C ARG A 251 0.67 -5.77 -15.26
N ARG A 252 0.44 -6.74 -16.12
CA ARG A 252 1.17 -8.02 -16.05
C ARG A 252 2.64 -7.79 -16.39
N LEU A 253 3.52 -8.26 -15.52
CA LEU A 253 4.95 -8.30 -15.76
C LEU A 253 5.30 -9.54 -16.59
N SER A 254 6.38 -9.47 -17.36
CA SER A 254 6.96 -10.65 -17.97
C SER A 254 7.72 -11.49 -16.92
N GLN A 255 7.89 -12.78 -17.15
CA GLN A 255 8.63 -13.63 -16.22
C GLN A 255 10.02 -13.07 -15.93
N LYS A 256 10.75 -12.61 -16.95
CA LYS A 256 12.06 -11.97 -16.79
C LYS A 256 12.02 -10.76 -15.83
N GLN A 257 10.94 -9.94 -15.87
CA GLN A 257 10.78 -8.79 -14.96
C GLN A 257 10.52 -9.25 -13.54
N ILE A 258 9.71 -10.29 -13.36
CA ILE A 258 9.45 -10.89 -12.05
C ILE A 258 10.75 -11.43 -11.45
N ASP A 259 11.50 -12.23 -12.22
CA ASP A 259 12.77 -12.81 -11.79
C ASP A 259 13.79 -11.72 -11.41
N THR A 260 13.83 -10.62 -12.19
CA THR A 260 14.69 -9.46 -11.89
C THR A 260 14.32 -8.82 -10.55
N LEU A 261 13.02 -8.58 -10.29
CA LEU A 261 12.56 -7.97 -9.03
C LEU A 261 12.86 -8.87 -7.83
N ILE A 262 12.65 -10.18 -7.96
CA ILE A 262 12.95 -11.16 -6.90
C ILE A 262 14.45 -11.16 -6.60
N GLU A 263 15.30 -11.19 -7.62
CA GLU A 263 16.75 -11.20 -7.42
C GLU A 263 17.25 -9.87 -6.84
N ASN A 264 16.72 -8.73 -7.27
CA ASN A 264 17.03 -7.43 -6.67
C ASN A 264 16.67 -7.40 -5.17
N GLY A 265 15.52 -7.96 -4.80
CA GLY A 265 15.12 -8.07 -3.40
C GLY A 265 16.06 -8.97 -2.59
N ARG A 266 16.44 -10.13 -3.13
CA ARG A 266 17.41 -11.03 -2.49
C ARG A 266 18.78 -10.38 -2.29
N GLN A 267 19.25 -9.68 -3.32
CA GLN A 267 20.55 -8.99 -3.24
C GLN A 267 20.53 -7.82 -2.26
N ALA A 268 19.45 -7.03 -2.25
CA ALA A 268 19.29 -5.94 -1.29
C ALA A 268 19.31 -6.46 0.16
N MET A 269 18.63 -7.57 0.43
CA MET A 269 18.63 -8.21 1.75
C MET A 269 20.01 -8.75 2.14
N LYS A 270 20.72 -9.42 1.22
CA LYS A 270 22.11 -9.88 1.46
C LYS A 270 23.03 -8.73 1.80
N ASN A 271 22.93 -7.60 1.08
CA ASN A 271 23.76 -6.43 1.31
C ASN A 271 23.45 -5.74 2.67
N TYR A 272 22.26 -5.89 3.18
CA TYR A 272 21.87 -5.35 4.48
C TYR A 272 22.37 -6.19 5.65
N LEU A 273 22.47 -7.51 5.46
CA LEU A 273 22.91 -8.44 6.51
C LEU A 273 24.44 -8.54 6.66
N ASN A 274 25.21 -8.09 5.64
CA ASN A 274 26.67 -8.05 5.66
C ASN A 274 27.19 -6.72 6.18
#